data_91ad49a613027d0eae562e966f74ecef
#
_entry.id   91ad49a613027d0eae562e966f74ecef
#
_cell.length_a   1.000
_cell.length_b   1.000
_cell.length_c   1.000
_cell.angle_alpha   90.00
_cell.angle_beta   90.00
_cell.angle_gamma   90.00
#
_symmetry.space_group_name_H-M   'P 1'
#
loop_
_entity.id
_entity.type
_entity.pdbx_description
1 polymer ?
#
loop_
_entity_poly.entity_id
_entity_poly.type
_entity_poly.pdbx_seq_one_letter_code
_entity_poly.pdbx_strand_id
1 'polypeptide(L)'
;MMRFTIAGLLAVLAAGQPASTSQALPGLDATVTKVERAPTASLRDCPPGTNTVTAVSRPGEQFAVVTIAFKASAAFKPSPMLRPSVLDTAGKKFNTASTIVDPAGVPEFSCTFPFRVPDGTKLTTLQIATTSIDLSSFEAK
;
A
#
# COMPACT_ATOMS: atom_id res chain seq x y z
N MET A 1 -32.92 -49.31 8.59
CA MET A 1 -32.78 -48.07 7.80
C MET A 1 -31.98 -47.06 8.59
N MET A 2 -30.75 -46.89 8.26
CA MET A 2 -29.90 -45.90 8.89
C MET A 2 -30.01 -44.57 8.12
N ARG A 3 -30.46 -43.55 8.76
CA ARG A 3 -30.41 -42.18 8.26
C ARG A 3 -29.11 -41.55 8.72
N PHE A 4 -28.18 -41.35 7.81
CA PHE A 4 -27.01 -40.53 8.09
C PHE A 4 -27.39 -39.07 7.90
N THR A 5 -27.45 -38.35 8.99
CA THR A 5 -27.55 -36.91 8.95
C THR A 5 -26.12 -36.40 8.83
N ILE A 6 -25.77 -35.93 7.66
CA ILE A 6 -24.51 -35.21 7.46
C ILE A 6 -24.74 -33.83 8.02
N ALA A 7 -24.24 -33.60 9.21
CA ALA A 7 -24.12 -32.24 9.73
C ALA A 7 -23.03 -31.54 8.90
N GLY A 8 -23.42 -30.66 8.00
CA GLY A 8 -22.51 -29.81 7.28
C GLY A 8 -21.79 -28.87 8.26
N LEU A 9 -20.51 -29.08 8.40
CA LEU A 9 -19.65 -28.20 9.16
C LEU A 9 -19.47 -26.92 8.32
N LEU A 10 -20.22 -25.89 8.62
CA LEU A 10 -19.97 -24.55 8.12
C LEU A 10 -18.77 -24.02 8.87
N ALA A 11 -17.62 -24.12 8.25
CA ALA A 11 -16.44 -23.40 8.68
C ALA A 11 -16.66 -21.92 8.39
N VAL A 12 -17.09 -21.18 9.37
CA VAL A 12 -17.05 -19.72 9.30
C VAL A 12 -15.61 -19.31 9.45
N LEU A 13 -14.96 -19.05 8.34
CA LEU A 13 -13.71 -18.33 8.33
C LEU A 13 -14.02 -16.91 8.78
N ALA A 14 -13.72 -16.62 10.03
CA ALA A 14 -13.66 -15.25 10.49
C ALA A 14 -12.57 -14.55 9.68
N ALA A 15 -12.97 -13.83 8.64
CA ALA A 15 -12.08 -12.98 7.91
C ALA A 15 -11.67 -11.83 8.83
N GLY A 16 -10.55 -11.97 9.54
CA GLY A 16 -9.76 -10.83 9.92
C GLY A 16 -9.47 -10.08 8.62
N GLN A 17 -9.53 -8.74 8.63
CA GLN A 17 -9.24 -7.90 7.48
C GLN A 17 -8.00 -8.41 6.76
N PRO A 18 -8.13 -9.03 5.57
CA PRO A 18 -6.93 -9.44 4.86
C PRO A 18 -6.19 -8.17 4.46
N ALA A 19 -5.00 -7.99 4.99
CA ALA A 19 -4.07 -7.07 4.40
C ALA A 19 -3.95 -7.45 2.93
N SER A 20 -4.23 -6.50 2.01
CA SER A 20 -4.13 -6.75 0.57
C SER A 20 -2.66 -6.96 0.22
N THR A 21 -2.28 -8.22 0.03
CA THR A 21 -0.91 -8.61 -0.34
C THR A 21 -0.88 -9.00 -1.81
N SER A 22 0.07 -8.45 -2.54
CA SER A 22 0.31 -8.78 -3.95
C SER A 22 1.79 -8.80 -4.25
N GLN A 23 2.18 -9.62 -5.23
CA GLN A 23 3.51 -9.54 -5.81
C GLN A 23 3.58 -8.27 -6.66
N ALA A 24 4.18 -7.22 -6.13
CA ALA A 24 4.27 -5.92 -6.81
C ALA A 24 5.21 -5.97 -8.02
N LEU A 25 6.31 -6.69 -7.87
CA LEU A 25 7.33 -6.92 -8.90
C LEU A 25 7.88 -8.34 -8.71
N PRO A 26 8.58 -8.90 -9.71
CA PRO A 26 9.27 -10.17 -9.51
C PRO A 26 10.19 -10.11 -8.28
N GLY A 27 9.93 -10.96 -7.31
CA GLY A 27 10.68 -11.03 -6.06
C GLY A 27 10.34 -9.96 -5.01
N LEU A 28 9.31 -9.14 -5.23
CA LEU A 28 8.87 -8.12 -4.26
C LEU A 28 7.39 -8.27 -3.96
N ASP A 29 7.06 -8.69 -2.76
CA ASP A 29 5.69 -8.71 -2.25
C ASP A 29 5.39 -7.42 -1.50
N ALA A 30 4.22 -6.86 -1.73
CA ALA A 30 3.75 -5.64 -1.08
C ALA A 30 2.43 -5.90 -0.36
N THR A 31 2.36 -5.49 0.90
CA THR A 31 1.15 -5.57 1.71
C THR A 31 0.83 -4.19 2.25
N VAL A 32 -0.32 -3.65 1.90
CA VAL A 32 -0.80 -2.39 2.49
C VAL A 32 -1.26 -2.66 3.90
N THR A 33 -0.69 -1.96 4.87
CA THR A 33 -1.00 -2.13 6.29
C THR A 33 -1.81 -0.98 6.87
N LYS A 34 -1.72 0.21 6.26
CA LYS A 34 -2.38 1.40 6.80
C LYS A 34 -2.57 2.46 5.73
N VAL A 35 -3.69 3.15 5.79
CA VAL A 35 -3.96 4.36 5.00
C VAL A 35 -4.47 5.44 5.94
N GLU A 36 -3.77 6.56 6.00
CA GLU A 36 -4.08 7.67 6.87
C GLU A 36 -4.20 8.98 6.10
N ARG A 37 -4.80 9.98 6.74
CA ARG A 37 -4.79 11.36 6.27
C ARG A 37 -4.03 12.23 7.26
N ALA A 38 -3.17 13.12 6.73
CA ALA A 38 -2.36 14.01 7.54
C ALA A 38 -2.12 15.34 6.83
N PRO A 39 -1.99 16.45 7.58
CA PRO A 39 -1.63 17.75 7.01
C PRO A 39 -0.15 17.88 6.65
N THR A 40 0.67 16.99 7.19
CA THR A 40 2.12 16.94 6.93
C THR A 40 2.56 15.52 6.65
N ALA A 41 3.64 15.36 5.90
CA ALA A 41 4.21 14.07 5.62
C ALA A 41 5.73 14.15 5.50
N SER A 42 6.41 13.05 5.84
CA SER A 42 7.84 12.90 5.61
C SER A 42 8.08 12.27 4.25
N LEU A 43 8.89 12.91 3.45
CA LEU A 43 9.35 12.38 2.17
C LEU A 43 10.67 11.67 2.37
N ARG A 44 10.69 10.36 2.10
CA ARG A 44 11.87 9.51 2.24
C ARG A 44 11.88 8.48 1.14
N ASP A 45 13.07 8.07 0.78
CA ASP A 45 13.21 6.86 -0.02
C ASP A 45 12.86 5.61 0.80
N CYS A 46 12.43 4.58 0.14
CA CYS A 46 12.10 3.30 0.76
C CYS A 46 13.08 2.21 0.27
N PRO A 47 13.78 1.52 1.16
CA PRO A 47 13.89 1.73 2.61
C PRO A 47 14.37 3.12 2.99
N PRO A 48 14.07 3.58 4.22
CA PRO A 48 14.39 4.95 4.61
C PRO A 48 15.86 5.29 4.41
N GLY A 49 16.10 6.33 3.59
CA GLY A 49 17.43 6.89 3.39
C GLY A 49 17.78 7.92 4.46
N THR A 50 18.94 8.55 4.29
CA THR A 50 19.45 9.55 5.23
C THR A 50 18.76 10.91 5.13
N ASN A 51 18.19 11.22 3.96
CA ASN A 51 17.54 12.51 3.73
C ASN A 51 16.04 12.40 3.98
N THR A 52 15.54 13.26 4.87
CA THR A 52 14.12 13.39 5.17
C THR A 52 13.70 14.84 4.94
N VAL A 53 12.67 15.02 4.14
CA VAL A 53 12.05 16.33 3.91
C VAL A 53 10.61 16.26 4.43
N THR A 54 10.22 17.27 5.21
CA THR A 54 8.83 17.41 5.66
C THR A 54 8.07 18.23 4.62
N ALA A 55 6.99 17.67 4.09
CA ALA A 55 6.07 18.36 3.21
C ALA A 55 4.82 18.78 4.00
N VAL A 56 4.26 19.93 3.64
CA VAL A 56 3.06 20.50 4.25
C VAL A 56 1.98 20.61 3.18
N SER A 57 0.74 20.25 3.53
CA SER A 57 -0.40 20.39 2.63
C SER A 57 -0.80 21.86 2.48
N ARG A 58 -1.43 22.17 1.35
CA ARG A 58 -2.02 23.48 1.06
C ARG A 58 -3.50 23.47 1.48
N PRO A 59 -4.14 24.66 1.63
CA PRO A 59 -5.59 24.72 1.87
C PRO A 59 -6.37 23.92 0.81
N GLY A 60 -7.32 23.11 1.26
CA GLY A 60 -8.17 22.27 0.37
C GLY A 60 -7.54 20.92 0.00
N GLU A 61 -6.35 20.61 0.47
CA GLU A 61 -5.70 19.32 0.25
C GLU A 61 -5.11 18.74 1.53
N GLN A 62 -4.79 17.47 1.47
CA GLN A 62 -4.13 16.73 2.55
C GLN A 62 -3.22 15.66 1.96
N PHE A 63 -2.42 15.03 2.80
CA PHE A 63 -1.69 13.84 2.40
C PHE A 63 -2.49 12.59 2.73
N ALA A 64 -2.63 11.70 1.74
CA ALA A 64 -2.96 10.32 1.97
C ALA A 64 -1.63 9.58 2.18
N VAL A 65 -1.41 9.05 3.36
CA VAL A 65 -0.18 8.35 3.71
C VAL A 65 -0.46 6.86 3.72
N VAL A 66 0.11 6.15 2.76
CA VAL A 66 -0.06 4.71 2.61
C VAL A 66 1.18 4.02 3.16
N THR A 67 0.99 3.15 4.14
CA THR A 67 2.06 2.33 4.70
C THR A 67 2.03 0.96 4.05
N ILE A 68 3.18 0.54 3.53
CA ILE A 68 3.35 -0.71 2.81
C ILE A 68 4.46 -1.51 3.46
N ALA A 69 4.17 -2.77 3.80
CA ALA A 69 5.16 -3.75 4.20
C ALA A 69 5.64 -4.51 2.96
N PHE A 70 6.94 -4.52 2.75
CA PHE A 70 7.56 -5.21 1.63
C PHE A 70 8.34 -6.43 2.09
N LYS A 71 8.31 -7.46 1.26
CA LYS A 71 9.13 -8.64 1.40
C LYS A 71 9.88 -8.87 0.09
N ALA A 72 11.19 -8.74 0.13
CA ALA A 72 12.05 -8.87 -1.04
C ALA A 72 12.83 -10.19 -1.00
N SER A 73 12.83 -10.90 -2.12
CA SER A 73 13.71 -12.06 -2.32
C SER A 73 15.00 -11.63 -3.01
N ALA A 74 15.97 -12.55 -3.12
CA ALA A 74 17.21 -12.32 -3.84
C ALA A 74 16.99 -12.03 -5.34
N ALA A 75 15.83 -12.40 -5.88
CA ALA A 75 15.48 -12.14 -7.28
C ALA A 75 15.00 -10.71 -7.53
N PHE A 76 14.69 -9.95 -6.49
CA PHE A 76 14.22 -8.58 -6.64
C PHE A 76 15.35 -7.67 -7.11
N LYS A 77 15.08 -6.94 -8.20
CA LYS A 77 15.98 -5.92 -8.73
C LYS A 77 15.19 -4.62 -8.88
N PRO A 78 15.48 -3.58 -8.08
CA PRO A 78 14.77 -2.32 -8.18
C PRO A 78 15.05 -1.63 -9.51
N SER A 79 14.01 -1.05 -10.09
CA SER A 79 14.15 -0.15 -11.21
C SER A 79 14.48 1.25 -10.70
N PRO A 80 15.34 2.01 -11.38
CA PRO A 80 15.56 3.40 -11.01
C PRO A 80 14.25 4.18 -11.01
N MET A 81 14.03 4.98 -9.97
CA MET A 81 12.86 5.85 -9.83
C MET A 81 11.49 5.13 -9.80
N LEU A 82 11.46 3.89 -9.33
CA LEU A 82 10.18 3.22 -9.11
C LEU A 82 9.39 3.95 -8.01
N ARG A 83 8.21 4.43 -8.37
CA ARG A 83 7.31 5.15 -7.47
C ARG A 83 5.92 4.54 -7.55
N PRO A 84 5.27 4.27 -6.40
CA PRO A 84 3.87 3.90 -6.41
C PRO A 84 2.97 5.10 -6.76
N SER A 85 1.74 4.80 -7.17
CA SER A 85 0.67 5.78 -7.42
C SER A 85 -0.61 5.30 -6.77
N VAL A 86 -1.54 6.21 -6.50
CA VAL A 86 -2.89 5.86 -6.04
C VAL A 86 -3.92 6.42 -7.00
N LEU A 87 -5.08 5.74 -7.06
CA LEU A 87 -6.23 6.15 -7.86
C LEU A 87 -7.41 6.41 -6.93
N ASP A 88 -8.20 7.44 -7.26
CA ASP A 88 -9.45 7.73 -6.56
C ASP A 88 -10.65 7.03 -7.21
N THR A 89 -11.86 7.28 -6.69
CA THR A 89 -13.09 6.70 -7.22
C THR A 89 -13.41 7.13 -8.64
N ALA A 90 -12.87 8.25 -9.10
CA ALA A 90 -13.03 8.73 -10.48
C ALA A 90 -11.90 8.23 -11.41
N GLY A 91 -10.98 7.44 -10.91
CA GLY A 91 -9.84 6.95 -11.66
C GLY A 91 -8.70 7.96 -11.82
N LYS A 92 -8.74 9.07 -11.09
CA LYS A 92 -7.66 10.05 -11.11
C LYS A 92 -6.44 9.52 -10.37
N LYS A 93 -5.28 9.64 -11.01
CA LYS A 93 -4.01 9.17 -10.48
C LYS A 93 -3.29 10.27 -9.70
N PHE A 94 -2.77 9.92 -8.52
CA PHE A 94 -1.90 10.76 -7.71
C PHE A 94 -0.56 10.07 -7.53
N ASN A 95 0.51 10.85 -7.62
CA ASN A 95 1.88 10.36 -7.52
C ASN A 95 2.49 10.75 -6.18
N THR A 96 3.57 10.08 -5.82
CA THR A 96 4.40 10.40 -4.65
C THR A 96 5.79 10.83 -5.08
N ALA A 97 6.46 11.59 -4.23
CA ALA A 97 7.86 11.94 -4.43
C ALA A 97 8.82 10.85 -3.89
N SER A 98 8.32 9.93 -3.08
CA SER A 98 9.11 8.85 -2.50
C SER A 98 9.35 7.73 -3.50
N THR A 99 10.55 7.16 -3.52
CA THR A 99 10.95 6.08 -4.42
C THR A 99 11.25 4.79 -3.68
N ILE A 100 11.09 3.67 -4.37
CA ILE A 100 11.55 2.37 -3.88
C ILE A 100 12.96 2.16 -4.40
N VAL A 101 13.92 2.07 -3.48
CA VAL A 101 15.34 1.86 -3.80
C VAL A 101 15.78 0.46 -3.40
N ASP A 102 16.98 0.09 -3.77
CA ASP A 102 17.56 -1.21 -3.40
C ASP A 102 17.55 -1.38 -1.87
N PRO A 103 16.93 -2.46 -1.34
CA PRO A 103 16.91 -2.73 0.09
C PRO A 103 18.26 -3.14 0.67
N ALA A 104 19.30 -3.24 -0.13
CA ALA A 104 20.68 -3.56 0.30
C ALA A 104 20.76 -4.83 1.16
N GLY A 105 20.07 -5.89 0.76
CA GLY A 105 20.07 -7.18 1.45
C GLY A 105 19.10 -7.28 2.62
N VAL A 106 18.31 -6.26 2.92
CA VAL A 106 17.24 -6.34 3.94
C VAL A 106 15.99 -6.97 3.31
N PRO A 107 15.59 -8.20 3.72
CA PRO A 107 14.48 -8.90 3.06
C PRO A 107 13.10 -8.36 3.42
N GLU A 108 12.94 -7.78 4.59
CA GLU A 108 11.66 -7.23 5.06
C GLU A 108 11.84 -5.79 5.50
N PHE A 109 10.99 -4.91 4.98
CA PHE A 109 11.01 -3.50 5.33
C PHE A 109 9.63 -2.89 5.14
N SER A 110 9.39 -1.80 5.83
CA SER A 110 8.13 -1.07 5.78
C SER A 110 8.38 0.39 5.44
N CYS A 111 7.57 0.93 4.55
CA CYS A 111 7.71 2.32 4.11
C CYS A 111 6.36 3.01 4.04
N THR A 112 6.40 4.31 4.21
CA THR A 112 5.24 5.17 4.02
C THR A 112 5.40 6.01 2.76
N PHE A 113 4.33 6.08 1.97
CA PHE A 113 4.29 6.87 0.74
C PHE A 113 3.21 7.94 0.87
N PRO A 114 3.57 9.22 0.90
CA PRO A 114 2.59 10.29 0.96
C PRO A 114 2.14 10.67 -0.46
N PHE A 115 0.84 10.82 -0.60
CA PHE A 115 0.20 11.27 -1.83
C PHE A 115 -0.60 12.52 -1.53
N ARG A 116 -0.34 13.59 -2.26
CA ARG A 116 -1.07 14.85 -2.11
C ARG A 116 -2.41 14.73 -2.82
N VAL A 117 -3.50 14.82 -2.07
CA VAL A 117 -4.87 14.64 -2.59
C VAL A 117 -5.78 15.75 -2.08
N PRO A 118 -6.83 16.13 -2.84
CA PRO A 118 -7.87 17.03 -2.34
C PRO A 118 -8.54 16.47 -1.08
N ASP A 119 -9.00 17.36 -0.20
CA ASP A 119 -9.77 16.95 0.98
C ASP A 119 -11.00 16.13 0.56
N GLY A 120 -11.28 15.07 1.29
CA GLY A 120 -12.43 14.19 1.03
C GLY A 120 -12.20 13.16 -0.09
N THR A 121 -11.00 13.10 -0.67
CA THR A 121 -10.68 12.09 -1.70
C THR A 121 -10.75 10.68 -1.12
N LYS A 122 -11.49 9.80 -1.78
CA LYS A 122 -11.55 8.37 -1.50
C LYS A 122 -10.64 7.61 -2.45
N LEU A 123 -9.72 6.84 -1.92
CA LEU A 123 -8.80 6.02 -2.71
C LEU A 123 -9.37 4.64 -2.95
N THR A 124 -9.17 4.12 -4.15
CA THR A 124 -9.62 2.78 -4.53
C THR A 124 -8.46 1.82 -4.76
N THR A 125 -7.34 2.31 -5.25
CA THR A 125 -6.28 1.45 -5.79
C THR A 125 -4.91 2.05 -5.51
N LEU A 126 -3.97 1.19 -5.11
CA LEU A 126 -2.54 1.45 -5.13
C LEU A 126 -1.96 0.74 -6.36
N GLN A 127 -1.17 1.46 -7.15
CA GLN A 127 -0.44 0.89 -8.28
C GLN A 127 1.07 0.92 -8.02
N ILE A 128 1.70 -0.22 -8.22
CA ILE A 128 3.17 -0.35 -8.25
C ILE A 128 3.51 -1.01 -9.58
N ALA A 129 4.12 -0.28 -10.50
CA ALA A 129 4.31 -0.70 -11.88
C ALA A 129 2.96 -1.10 -12.51
N THR A 130 2.79 -2.35 -12.92
CA THR A 130 1.54 -2.87 -13.50
C THR A 130 0.64 -3.57 -12.46
N THR A 131 1.07 -3.67 -11.22
CA THR A 131 0.33 -4.35 -10.16
C THR A 131 -0.60 -3.37 -9.46
N SER A 132 -1.86 -3.77 -9.30
CA SER A 132 -2.89 -3.00 -8.59
C SER A 132 -3.28 -3.69 -7.29
N ILE A 133 -3.34 -2.93 -6.22
CA ILE A 133 -3.76 -3.39 -4.89
C ILE A 133 -4.99 -2.59 -4.47
N ASP A 134 -6.04 -3.28 -4.04
CA ASP A 134 -7.28 -2.64 -3.59
C ASP A 134 -7.08 -1.91 -2.26
N LEU A 135 -7.47 -0.64 -2.21
CA LEU A 135 -7.43 0.20 -1.01
C LEU A 135 -8.82 0.45 -0.40
N SER A 136 -9.88 -0.01 -1.03
CA SER A 136 -11.25 0.33 -0.60
C SER A 136 -11.57 -0.11 0.83
N SER A 137 -11.01 -1.22 1.30
CA SER A 137 -11.21 -1.68 2.67
C SER A 137 -10.60 -0.75 3.73
N PHE A 138 -9.59 0.04 3.38
CA PHE A 138 -8.96 1.02 4.27
C PHE A 138 -9.73 2.35 4.32
N GLU A 139 -10.60 2.59 3.36
CA GLU A 139 -11.38 3.82 3.21
C GLU A 139 -12.84 3.67 3.69
N ALA A 140 -13.25 2.49 4.14
CA ALA A 140 -14.62 2.14 4.50
C ALA A 140 -15.06 2.62 5.90
N LYS A 141 -14.37 3.59 6.47
CA LYS A 141 -14.74 4.14 7.79
C LYS A 141 -15.59 5.40 7.65
#